data_9a4d8aa2da1ff9e4a14eb3b6a5a25bcc
#
_entry.id   9a4d8aa2da1ff9e4a14eb3b6a5a25bcc
#
_cell.length_a   1.000
_cell.length_b   1.000
_cell.length_c   1.000
_cell.angle_alpha   90.00
_cell.angle_beta   90.00
_cell.angle_gamma   90.00
#
_symmetry.space_group_name_H-M   'P 1'
#
loop_
_entity.id
_entity.type
_entity.pdbx_description
1 polymer ?
#
loop_
_entity_poly.entity_id
_entity_poly.type
_entity_poly.pdbx_seq_one_letter_code
_entity_poly.pdbx_strand_id
1 'polypeptide(L)'
;MSLPPTRDRRKAAPSGPRTRMFVALDLPPGARSALVAWRDELVEGRRDLRPVRAEALHVTLVFLGWQAERAADAISSAAFSACSGLPAARLRAGEVRPVPPRDARLFALDLEDEEGRAGAVQAAISDALEAGRWYRPEKRPFWPHLTLARVKRGERRVPPLPDGPAPPAEAFSANQLTLYRSTLRPQGAIYDPLARAAL
;
A
#
# COMPACT_ATOMS: atom_id res chain seq x y z
N MET A 1 -59.68 -8.96 3.43
CA MET A 1 -58.57 -9.67 2.80
C MET A 1 -57.32 -8.83 2.97
N SER A 2 -56.51 -9.12 4.00
CA SER A 2 -55.25 -8.39 4.27
C SER A 2 -54.11 -9.11 3.60
N LEU A 3 -53.31 -8.37 2.82
CA LEU A 3 -52.06 -8.85 2.20
C LEU A 3 -50.98 -9.04 3.28
N PRO A 4 -50.18 -10.11 3.21
CA PRO A 4 -49.08 -10.31 4.14
C PRO A 4 -47.93 -9.34 3.86
N PRO A 5 -47.15 -8.96 4.88
CA PRO A 5 -46.04 -8.03 4.72
C PRO A 5 -44.91 -8.65 3.91
N THR A 6 -44.40 -7.89 2.95
CA THR A 6 -43.24 -8.21 2.12
C THR A 6 -42.02 -8.43 3.02
N ARG A 7 -41.47 -9.63 3.01
CA ARG A 7 -40.18 -9.97 3.65
C ARG A 7 -39.09 -9.14 3.06
N ASP A 8 -38.54 -8.28 3.89
CA ASP A 8 -37.33 -7.52 3.65
C ASP A 8 -36.19 -8.49 3.27
N ARG A 9 -35.76 -8.46 2.01
CA ARG A 9 -34.60 -9.21 1.54
C ARG A 9 -33.34 -8.59 2.17
N ARG A 10 -33.02 -8.98 3.39
CA ARG A 10 -31.68 -8.75 3.94
C ARG A 10 -30.67 -9.32 2.93
N LYS A 11 -29.86 -8.45 2.33
CA LYS A 11 -28.71 -8.85 1.50
C LYS A 11 -27.90 -9.86 2.31
N ALA A 12 -27.91 -11.11 1.89
CA ALA A 12 -27.07 -12.14 2.49
C ALA A 12 -25.61 -11.66 2.47
N ALA A 13 -24.98 -11.59 3.63
CA ALA A 13 -23.56 -11.31 3.72
C ALA A 13 -22.81 -12.36 2.87
N PRO A 14 -21.76 -11.98 2.14
CA PRO A 14 -21.04 -12.91 1.29
C PRO A 14 -20.50 -14.06 2.15
N SER A 15 -21.04 -15.26 1.95
CA SER A 15 -20.60 -16.48 2.62
C SER A 15 -19.23 -16.90 2.07
N GLY A 16 -18.24 -17.05 2.94
CA GLY A 16 -16.90 -17.53 2.59
C GLY A 16 -15.77 -16.80 3.31
N PRO A 17 -14.56 -17.34 3.24
CA PRO A 17 -13.39 -16.74 3.87
C PRO A 17 -13.11 -15.34 3.31
N ARG A 18 -12.75 -14.43 4.21
CA ARG A 18 -12.38 -13.06 3.88
C ARG A 18 -10.92 -12.81 4.23
N THR A 19 -10.26 -12.04 3.41
CA THR A 19 -8.87 -11.63 3.64
C THR A 19 -8.68 -10.14 3.36
N ARG A 20 -7.68 -9.53 3.99
CA ARG A 20 -7.33 -8.14 3.71
C ARG A 20 -6.50 -8.09 2.44
N MET A 21 -6.89 -7.23 1.52
CA MET A 21 -6.19 -7.06 0.24
C MET A 21 -5.81 -5.61 -0.01
N PHE A 22 -4.77 -5.41 -0.80
CA PHE A 22 -4.37 -4.11 -1.33
C PHE A 22 -3.62 -4.29 -2.65
N VAL A 23 -3.66 -3.28 -3.50
CA VAL A 23 -2.88 -3.20 -4.73
C VAL A 23 -1.71 -2.26 -4.51
N ALA A 24 -0.53 -2.67 -4.98
CA ALA A 24 0.69 -1.91 -4.82
C ALA A 24 1.57 -1.94 -6.06
N LEU A 25 2.48 -0.95 -6.17
CA LEU A 25 3.65 -1.01 -7.04
C LEU A 25 4.81 -1.63 -6.26
N ASP A 26 5.44 -2.62 -6.85
CA ASP A 26 6.66 -3.21 -6.33
C ASP A 26 7.88 -2.37 -6.71
N LEU A 27 8.85 -2.31 -5.80
CA LEU A 27 10.13 -1.69 -6.07
C LEU A 27 11.01 -2.61 -6.94
N PRO A 28 11.71 -2.08 -7.96
CA PRO A 28 12.73 -2.84 -8.65
C PRO A 28 13.86 -3.25 -7.69
N PRO A 29 14.51 -4.42 -7.90
CA PRO A 29 15.48 -4.98 -6.95
C PRO A 29 16.59 -4.02 -6.53
N GLY A 30 17.17 -3.25 -7.48
CA GLY A 30 18.24 -2.29 -7.20
C GLY A 30 17.78 -1.15 -6.30
N ALA A 31 16.63 -0.51 -6.59
CA ALA A 31 16.07 0.55 -5.76
C ALA A 31 15.70 0.00 -4.37
N ARG A 32 15.13 -1.20 -4.30
CA ARG A 32 14.81 -1.84 -3.02
C ARG A 32 16.05 -2.04 -2.17
N SER A 33 17.14 -2.56 -2.73
CA SER A 33 18.39 -2.80 -2.01
C SER A 33 19.01 -1.50 -1.50
N ALA A 34 19.07 -0.47 -2.34
CA ALA A 34 19.59 0.85 -1.96
C ALA A 34 18.77 1.49 -0.84
N LEU A 35 17.43 1.47 -0.96
CA LEU A 35 16.52 2.03 0.04
C LEU A 35 16.55 1.26 1.37
N VAL A 36 16.76 -0.07 1.33
CA VAL A 36 16.93 -0.89 2.54
C VAL A 36 18.21 -0.53 3.25
N ALA A 37 19.35 -0.47 2.54
CA ALA A 37 20.64 -0.13 3.12
C ALA A 37 20.60 1.27 3.78
N TRP A 38 20.11 2.26 3.06
CA TRP A 38 19.93 3.63 3.58
C TRP A 38 19.00 3.67 4.80
N ARG A 39 17.84 3.01 4.74
CA ARG A 39 16.90 2.98 5.85
C ARG A 39 17.50 2.33 7.09
N ASP A 40 18.25 1.24 6.94
CA ASP A 40 18.84 0.50 8.06
C ASP A 40 19.85 1.38 8.81
N GLU A 41 20.66 2.18 8.07
CA GLU A 41 21.53 3.20 8.64
C GLU A 41 20.72 4.29 9.36
N LEU A 42 19.65 4.80 8.75
CA LEU A 42 18.81 5.86 9.30
C LEU A 42 18.13 5.47 10.64
N VAL A 43 17.79 4.20 10.80
CA VAL A 43 17.12 3.68 12.01
C VAL A 43 18.05 2.90 12.93
N GLU A 44 19.35 2.94 12.69
CA GLU A 44 20.33 2.27 13.53
C GLU A 44 20.22 2.70 15.00
N GLY A 45 20.31 1.77 15.93
CA GLY A 45 20.17 2.02 17.37
C GLY A 45 18.76 2.34 17.87
N ARG A 46 17.77 2.53 16.99
CA ARG A 46 16.37 2.87 17.35
C ARG A 46 15.60 1.64 17.81
N ARG A 47 15.69 1.36 19.11
CA ARG A 47 15.02 0.20 19.75
C ARG A 47 13.49 0.33 19.81
N ASP A 48 12.97 1.54 19.71
CA ASP A 48 11.55 1.89 19.69
C ASP A 48 10.89 1.64 18.31
N LEU A 49 11.70 1.45 17.29
CA LEU A 49 11.24 1.21 15.93
C LEU A 49 11.40 -0.25 15.51
N ARG A 50 10.57 -0.62 14.55
CA ARG A 50 10.67 -1.87 13.80
C ARG A 50 10.73 -1.54 12.31
N PRO A 51 11.88 -1.70 11.67
CA PRO A 51 12.02 -1.54 10.24
C PRO A 51 11.05 -2.45 9.47
N VAL A 52 10.50 -1.97 8.36
CA VAL A 52 9.70 -2.78 7.45
C VAL A 52 10.65 -3.73 6.72
N ARG A 53 10.34 -5.01 6.64
CA ARG A 53 11.17 -5.99 5.94
C ARG A 53 11.36 -5.62 4.47
N ALA A 54 12.51 -5.96 3.89
CA ALA A 54 12.86 -5.61 2.50
C ALA A 54 11.78 -6.04 1.50
N GLU A 55 11.29 -7.25 1.62
CA GLU A 55 10.25 -7.82 0.76
C GLU A 55 8.86 -7.20 0.96
N ALA A 56 8.68 -6.45 2.05
CA ALA A 56 7.45 -5.75 2.37
C ALA A 56 7.47 -4.25 2.01
N LEU A 57 8.57 -3.75 1.42
CA LEU A 57 8.64 -2.39 0.89
C LEU A 57 7.89 -2.31 -0.44
N HIS A 58 6.87 -1.46 -0.49
CA HIS A 58 6.03 -1.24 -1.67
C HIS A 58 5.37 0.14 -1.60
N VAL A 59 4.90 0.62 -2.73
CA VAL A 59 4.03 1.80 -2.80
C VAL A 59 2.58 1.33 -2.86
N THR A 60 1.82 1.56 -1.80
CA THR A 60 0.39 1.21 -1.80
C THR A 60 -0.38 2.13 -2.73
N LEU A 61 -1.09 1.57 -3.70
CA LEU A 61 -1.98 2.31 -4.60
C LEU A 61 -3.40 2.37 -4.06
N VAL A 62 -3.97 1.22 -3.72
CA VAL A 62 -5.36 1.10 -3.23
C VAL A 62 -5.44 0.08 -2.11
N PHE A 63 -5.94 0.49 -0.96
CA PHE A 63 -6.18 -0.39 0.18
C PHE A 63 -7.64 -0.84 0.21
N LEU A 64 -7.90 -2.10 -0.17
CA LEU A 64 -9.24 -2.68 -0.32
C LEU A 64 -9.87 -3.10 1.02
N GLY A 65 -9.05 -3.27 2.07
CA GLY A 65 -9.54 -3.84 3.33
C GLY A 65 -9.97 -5.31 3.19
N TRP A 66 -11.01 -5.69 3.93
CA TRP A 66 -11.50 -7.07 3.94
C TRP A 66 -12.34 -7.37 2.70
N GLN A 67 -11.87 -8.30 1.86
CA GLN A 67 -12.55 -8.78 0.66
C GLN A 67 -12.85 -10.29 0.77
N ALA A 68 -13.83 -10.77 0.02
CA ALA A 68 -14.02 -12.21 -0.13
C ALA A 68 -12.82 -12.82 -0.86
N GLU A 69 -12.23 -13.90 -0.37
CA GLU A 69 -11.03 -14.49 -0.96
C GLU A 69 -11.25 -14.88 -2.42
N ARG A 70 -12.42 -15.40 -2.74
CA ARG A 70 -12.84 -15.73 -4.12
C ARG A 70 -12.92 -14.54 -5.09
N ALA A 71 -12.88 -13.31 -4.59
CA ALA A 71 -12.90 -12.11 -5.44
C ALA A 71 -11.52 -11.70 -5.94
N ALA A 72 -10.44 -12.35 -5.48
CA ALA A 72 -9.07 -11.97 -5.80
C ALA A 72 -8.80 -11.90 -7.30
N ASP A 73 -9.22 -12.91 -8.06
CA ASP A 73 -9.00 -12.96 -9.52
C ASP A 73 -9.77 -11.85 -10.24
N ALA A 74 -11.02 -11.59 -9.86
CA ALA A 74 -11.81 -10.52 -10.45
C ALA A 74 -11.25 -9.13 -10.10
N ILE A 75 -10.79 -8.95 -8.86
CA ILE A 75 -10.15 -7.71 -8.39
C ILE A 75 -8.84 -7.46 -9.16
N SER A 76 -7.97 -8.46 -9.25
CA SER A 76 -6.69 -8.31 -9.96
C SER A 76 -6.89 -8.08 -11.45
N SER A 77 -7.81 -8.81 -12.09
CA SER A 77 -8.14 -8.61 -13.49
C SER A 77 -8.64 -7.20 -13.77
N ALA A 78 -9.58 -6.69 -12.98
CA ALA A 78 -10.10 -5.33 -13.14
C ALA A 78 -9.01 -4.26 -12.93
N ALA A 79 -8.22 -4.39 -11.83
CA ALA A 79 -7.16 -3.44 -11.51
C ALA A 79 -6.07 -3.40 -12.56
N PHE A 80 -5.61 -4.57 -13.03
CA PHE A 80 -4.48 -4.64 -13.95
C PHE A 80 -4.86 -4.27 -15.39
N SER A 81 -6.05 -4.67 -15.84
CA SER A 81 -6.56 -4.27 -17.16
C SER A 81 -6.75 -2.76 -17.28
N ALA A 82 -7.13 -2.09 -16.20
CA ALA A 82 -7.28 -0.64 -16.18
C ALA A 82 -5.96 0.12 -16.40
N CYS A 83 -4.83 -0.53 -16.16
CA CYS A 83 -3.50 0.05 -16.30
C CYS A 83 -2.82 -0.33 -17.63
N SER A 84 -3.50 -1.09 -18.48
CA SER A 84 -2.92 -1.52 -19.78
C SER A 84 -2.54 -0.32 -20.62
N GLY A 85 -1.26 -0.26 -21.03
CA GLY A 85 -0.72 0.84 -21.83
C GLY A 85 -0.33 2.09 -21.06
N LEU A 86 -0.49 2.13 -19.74
CA LEU A 86 0.08 3.20 -18.92
C LEU A 86 1.59 3.03 -18.78
N PRO A 87 2.36 4.13 -18.78
CA PRO A 87 3.79 4.08 -18.59
C PRO A 87 4.14 3.67 -17.14
N ALA A 88 5.29 3.02 -16.96
CA ALA A 88 5.83 2.72 -15.65
C ALA A 88 5.93 3.98 -14.76
N ALA A 89 5.55 3.84 -13.50
CA ALA A 89 5.66 4.93 -12.53
C ALA A 89 7.13 5.25 -12.26
N ARG A 90 7.54 6.50 -12.49
CA ARG A 90 8.89 6.97 -12.21
C ARG A 90 8.89 7.77 -10.91
N LEU A 91 9.61 7.25 -9.92
CA LEU A 91 9.57 7.73 -8.54
C LEU A 91 10.97 8.07 -8.04
N ARG A 92 11.07 9.15 -7.26
CA ARG A 92 12.29 9.60 -6.59
C ARG A 92 12.04 9.70 -5.09
N ALA A 93 13.04 9.34 -4.27
CA ALA A 93 12.98 9.50 -2.83
C ALA A 93 12.98 10.99 -2.44
N GLY A 94 12.03 11.38 -1.62
CA GLY A 94 11.90 12.73 -1.04
C GLY A 94 12.22 12.74 0.46
N GLU A 95 11.35 13.37 1.25
CA GLU A 95 11.55 13.55 2.69
C GLU A 95 10.98 12.39 3.51
N VAL A 96 11.58 12.17 4.67
CA VAL A 96 11.01 11.25 5.67
C VAL A 96 10.03 12.00 6.58
N ARG A 97 8.85 11.43 6.75
CA ARG A 97 7.79 12.03 7.59
C ARG A 97 7.28 11.10 8.67
N PRO A 98 7.07 11.60 9.89
CA PRO A 98 6.34 10.89 10.92
C PRO A 98 4.84 10.86 10.59
N VAL A 99 4.17 9.73 10.77
CA VAL A 99 2.74 9.57 10.49
C VAL A 99 2.04 8.94 11.70
N PRO A 100 1.05 9.63 12.29
CA PRO A 100 0.74 11.05 12.11
C PRO A 100 1.84 11.99 12.65
N PRO A 101 1.87 13.27 12.25
CA PRO A 101 3.00 14.16 12.57
C PRO A 101 3.31 14.37 14.06
N ARG A 102 2.29 14.36 14.93
CA ARG A 102 2.45 14.64 16.37
C ARG A 102 2.57 13.41 17.26
N ASP A 103 2.13 12.25 16.80
CA ASP A 103 2.15 10.98 17.55
C ASP A 103 2.45 9.85 16.59
N ALA A 104 3.69 9.81 16.12
CA ALA A 104 4.13 8.91 15.08
C ALA A 104 3.81 7.45 15.40
N ARG A 105 3.18 6.76 14.47
CA ARG A 105 2.96 5.31 14.48
C ARG A 105 3.83 4.62 13.45
N LEU A 106 4.34 5.38 12.50
CA LEU A 106 5.28 4.95 11.49
C LEU A 106 6.07 6.14 10.96
N PHE A 107 7.17 5.84 10.29
CA PHE A 107 7.93 6.79 9.48
C PHE A 107 7.81 6.37 8.02
N ALA A 108 7.43 7.32 7.18
CA ALA A 108 7.26 7.12 5.76
C ALA A 108 8.24 8.00 4.98
N LEU A 109 8.74 7.47 3.88
CA LEU A 109 9.50 8.22 2.88
C LEU A 109 8.52 8.72 1.83
N ASP A 110 8.43 10.02 1.63
CA ASP A 110 7.72 10.60 0.50
C ASP A 110 8.38 10.16 -0.80
N LEU A 111 7.59 9.98 -1.82
CA LEU A 111 8.07 9.75 -3.17
C LEU A 111 7.55 10.85 -4.09
N GLU A 112 8.46 11.51 -4.77
CA GLU A 112 8.14 12.41 -5.86
C GLU A 112 7.69 11.57 -7.06
N ASP A 113 6.49 11.86 -7.57
CA ASP A 113 5.89 11.17 -8.71
C ASP A 113 6.19 11.97 -9.98
N GLU A 114 7.22 11.57 -10.71
CA GLU A 114 7.60 12.25 -11.94
C GLU A 114 6.47 12.12 -12.98
N GLU A 115 6.04 13.26 -13.51
CA GLU A 115 4.94 13.38 -14.49
C GLU A 115 3.58 12.86 -13.98
N GLY A 116 3.42 12.60 -12.68
CA GLY A 116 2.15 12.11 -12.11
C GLY A 116 1.79 10.68 -12.53
N ARG A 117 2.77 9.87 -12.96
CA ARG A 117 2.52 8.53 -13.52
C ARG A 117 1.97 7.56 -12.47
N ALA A 118 2.50 7.57 -11.24
CA ALA A 118 1.96 6.74 -10.17
C ALA A 118 0.53 7.18 -9.79
N GLY A 119 0.26 8.48 -9.81
CA GLY A 119 -1.08 9.03 -9.64
C GLY A 119 -2.06 8.56 -10.72
N ALA A 120 -1.64 8.56 -11.98
CA ALA A 120 -2.46 8.06 -13.10
C ALA A 120 -2.78 6.56 -12.94
N VAL A 121 -1.80 5.74 -12.58
CA VAL A 121 -1.99 4.31 -12.29
C VAL A 121 -2.95 4.11 -11.11
N GLN A 122 -2.77 4.87 -10.03
CA GLN A 122 -3.64 4.81 -8.86
C GLN A 122 -5.08 5.19 -9.21
N ALA A 123 -5.29 6.26 -9.97
CA ALA A 123 -6.62 6.71 -10.39
C ALA A 123 -7.33 5.64 -11.25
N ALA A 124 -6.65 5.09 -12.27
CA ALA A 124 -7.21 4.05 -13.12
C ALA A 124 -7.65 2.81 -12.33
N ILE A 125 -6.81 2.35 -11.38
CA ILE A 125 -7.15 1.24 -10.48
C ILE A 125 -8.32 1.59 -9.58
N SER A 126 -8.30 2.78 -8.98
CA SER A 126 -9.37 3.27 -8.09
C SER A 126 -10.72 3.24 -8.78
N ASP A 127 -10.81 3.80 -9.99
CA ASP A 127 -12.04 3.88 -10.77
C ASP A 127 -12.55 2.48 -11.17
N ALA A 128 -11.67 1.61 -11.62
CA ALA A 128 -12.03 0.23 -11.98
C ALA A 128 -12.56 -0.57 -10.78
N LEU A 129 -11.91 -0.41 -9.63
CA LEU A 129 -12.31 -1.12 -8.41
C LEU A 129 -13.57 -0.51 -7.76
N GLU A 130 -13.81 0.79 -7.92
CA GLU A 130 -15.08 1.42 -7.53
C GLU A 130 -16.23 0.93 -8.41
N ALA A 131 -16.04 0.90 -9.73
CA ALA A 131 -17.02 0.36 -10.67
C ALA A 131 -17.38 -1.11 -10.35
N GLY A 132 -16.39 -1.91 -9.94
CA GLY A 132 -16.57 -3.28 -9.47
C GLY A 132 -17.16 -3.40 -8.06
N ARG A 133 -17.35 -2.30 -7.34
CA ARG A 133 -17.86 -2.24 -5.96
C ARG A 133 -16.97 -2.97 -4.93
N TRP A 134 -15.69 -3.09 -5.20
CA TRP A 134 -14.70 -3.62 -4.25
C TRP A 134 -14.00 -2.53 -3.44
N TYR A 135 -14.07 -1.28 -3.92
CA TYR A 135 -13.40 -0.15 -3.31
C TYR A 135 -14.33 1.08 -3.26
N ARG A 136 -14.08 1.92 -2.30
CA ARG A 136 -14.63 3.27 -2.24
C ARG A 136 -13.46 4.24 -2.16
N PRO A 137 -13.31 5.17 -3.12
CA PRO A 137 -12.21 6.12 -3.15
C PRO A 137 -12.07 6.92 -1.86
N GLU A 138 -10.85 7.13 -1.45
CA GLU A 138 -10.54 7.99 -0.31
C GLU A 138 -10.74 9.45 -0.70
N LYS A 139 -11.16 10.28 0.28
CA LYS A 139 -11.32 11.73 0.05
C LYS A 139 -9.98 12.47 -0.04
N ARG A 140 -8.91 11.86 0.48
CA ARG A 140 -7.57 12.45 0.47
C ARG A 140 -6.92 12.21 -0.89
N PRO A 141 -6.12 13.18 -1.38
CA PRO A 141 -5.29 12.96 -2.56
C PRO A 141 -4.38 11.75 -2.36
N PHE A 142 -4.06 11.07 -3.46
CA PHE A 142 -3.05 10.01 -3.46
C PHE A 142 -1.71 10.59 -3.02
N TRP A 143 -1.07 9.87 -2.12
CA TRP A 143 0.24 10.21 -1.58
C TRP A 143 1.18 9.02 -1.77
N PRO A 144 2.03 9.04 -2.80
CA PRO A 144 3.01 7.99 -3.02
C PRO A 144 4.07 8.03 -1.92
N HIS A 145 4.20 6.92 -1.19
CA HIS A 145 5.14 6.81 -0.09
C HIS A 145 5.55 5.36 0.19
N LEU A 146 6.68 5.20 0.85
CA LEU A 146 7.13 3.93 1.42
C LEU A 146 7.06 3.98 2.94
N THR A 147 6.50 2.97 3.57
CA THR A 147 6.64 2.82 5.02
C THR A 147 8.03 2.27 5.32
N LEU A 148 8.88 3.05 5.98
CA LEU A 148 10.26 2.66 6.34
C LEU A 148 10.30 1.83 7.61
N ALA A 149 9.67 2.35 8.67
CA ALA A 149 9.64 1.71 9.97
C ALA A 149 8.31 1.99 10.70
N ARG A 150 7.92 1.10 11.57
CA ARG A 150 6.76 1.26 12.44
C ARG A 150 7.20 1.38 13.89
N VAL A 151 6.52 2.22 14.63
CA VAL A 151 6.69 2.32 16.08
C VAL A 151 6.24 1.02 16.74
N LYS A 152 7.04 0.49 17.66
CA LYS A 152 6.69 -0.73 18.41
C LYS A 152 5.48 -0.48 19.32
N ARG A 153 4.72 -1.52 19.54
CA ARG A 153 3.53 -1.45 20.41
C ARG A 153 3.97 -1.12 21.83
N GLY A 154 3.29 -0.15 22.42
CA GLY A 154 3.58 0.31 23.79
C GLY A 154 4.47 1.56 23.84
N GLU A 155 5.23 1.83 22.79
CA GLU A 155 6.03 3.06 22.72
C GLU A 155 5.12 4.29 22.53
N ARG A 156 5.46 5.37 23.23
CA ARG A 156 4.74 6.64 23.18
C ARG A 156 5.74 7.78 23.00
N ARG A 157 5.31 8.85 22.30
CA ARG A 157 6.13 10.05 22.07
C ARG A 157 7.50 9.71 21.46
N VAL A 158 7.48 8.89 20.43
CA VAL A 158 8.69 8.49 19.73
C VAL A 158 9.33 9.73 19.09
N PRO A 159 10.62 10.00 19.36
CA PRO A 159 11.30 11.14 18.78
C PRO A 159 11.35 11.02 17.25
N PRO A 160 11.45 12.16 16.53
CA PRO A 160 11.70 12.13 15.10
C PRO A 160 12.95 11.29 14.78
N LEU A 161 13.08 10.87 13.53
CA LEU A 161 14.33 10.28 13.08
C LEU A 161 15.43 11.34 13.14
N PRO A 162 16.67 10.96 13.49
CA PRO A 162 17.79 11.88 13.49
C PRO A 162 18.07 12.39 12.09
N ASP A 163 18.77 13.51 11.98
CA ASP A 163 19.42 13.88 10.75
C ASP A 163 20.40 12.77 10.37
N GLY A 164 20.24 12.25 9.17
CA GLY A 164 20.98 11.10 8.69
C GLY A 164 21.42 11.29 7.23
N PRO A 165 21.94 10.24 6.61
CA PRO A 165 22.33 10.31 5.21
C PRO A 165 21.11 10.66 4.34
N ALA A 166 21.34 11.40 3.27
CA ALA A 166 20.30 11.66 2.28
C ALA A 166 19.82 10.35 1.65
N PRO A 167 18.53 10.23 1.33
CA PRO A 167 18.03 9.05 0.63
C PRO A 167 18.67 8.91 -0.75
N PRO A 168 18.67 7.70 -1.36
CA PRO A 168 19.16 7.52 -2.72
C PRO A 168 18.51 8.51 -3.68
N ALA A 169 19.33 9.31 -4.35
CA ALA A 169 18.87 10.41 -5.22
C ALA A 169 18.38 9.92 -6.58
N GLU A 170 18.74 8.69 -6.98
CA GLU A 170 18.38 8.14 -8.28
C GLU A 170 16.89 7.78 -8.34
N ALA A 171 16.21 8.29 -9.37
CA ALA A 171 14.84 7.91 -9.64
C ALA A 171 14.76 6.46 -10.15
N PHE A 172 13.75 5.72 -9.73
CA PHE A 172 13.52 4.35 -10.16
C PHE A 172 12.18 4.19 -10.86
N SER A 173 12.11 3.23 -11.78
CA SER A 173 10.87 2.89 -12.48
C SER A 173 10.19 1.69 -11.81
N ALA A 174 9.03 1.93 -11.22
CA ALA A 174 8.17 0.87 -10.69
C ALA A 174 7.18 0.44 -11.78
N ASN A 175 7.40 -0.74 -12.34
CA ASN A 175 6.65 -1.27 -13.47
C ASN A 175 5.88 -2.56 -13.13
N GLN A 176 5.85 -2.99 -11.88
CA GLN A 176 5.14 -4.19 -11.47
C GLN A 176 4.01 -3.86 -10.51
N LEU A 177 2.81 -4.23 -10.90
CA LEU A 177 1.62 -4.22 -10.06
C LEU A 177 1.49 -5.56 -9.34
N THR A 178 1.12 -5.52 -8.06
CA THR A 178 0.82 -6.73 -7.29
C THR A 178 -0.43 -6.53 -6.45
N LEU A 179 -1.35 -7.49 -6.53
CA LEU A 179 -2.42 -7.65 -5.55
C LEU A 179 -1.89 -8.50 -4.40
N TYR A 180 -1.89 -7.94 -3.21
CA TYR A 180 -1.42 -8.60 -1.99
C TYR A 180 -2.54 -9.01 -1.06
N ARG A 181 -2.38 -10.19 -0.44
CA ARG A 181 -3.04 -10.54 0.81
C ARG A 181 -2.21 -10.01 1.99
N SER A 182 -2.87 -9.38 2.95
CA SER A 182 -2.23 -8.88 4.18
C SER A 182 -2.69 -9.68 5.39
N THR A 183 -1.77 -10.43 5.98
CA THR A 183 -1.99 -11.16 7.23
C THR A 183 -1.31 -10.42 8.39
N LEU A 184 -2.10 -9.99 9.37
CA LEU A 184 -1.57 -9.30 10.55
C LEU A 184 -0.95 -10.32 11.52
N ARG A 185 0.28 -10.06 11.93
CA ARG A 185 1.01 -10.86 12.92
C ARG A 185 1.56 -9.94 14.02
N PRO A 186 1.82 -10.45 15.25
CA PRO A 186 2.44 -9.64 16.32
C PRO A 186 3.77 -8.99 15.88
N GLN A 187 4.55 -9.69 15.06
CA GLN A 187 5.84 -9.23 14.52
C GLN A 187 5.70 -8.32 13.29
N GLY A 188 4.49 -8.02 12.85
CA GLY A 188 4.20 -7.20 11.68
C GLY A 188 3.32 -7.91 10.65
N ALA A 189 2.83 -7.17 9.69
CA ALA A 189 2.07 -7.73 8.60
C ALA A 189 2.97 -8.56 7.68
N ILE A 190 2.43 -9.69 7.22
CA ILE A 190 2.99 -10.50 6.14
C ILE A 190 2.16 -10.23 4.90
N TYR A 191 2.82 -10.05 3.76
CA TYR A 191 2.19 -9.78 2.48
C TYR A 191 2.49 -10.93 1.52
N ASP A 192 1.42 -11.64 1.15
CA ASP A 192 1.49 -12.73 0.18
C ASP A 192 0.96 -12.23 -1.16
N PRO A 193 1.72 -12.30 -2.25
CA PRO A 193 1.23 -11.92 -3.56
C PRO A 193 0.17 -12.90 -4.03
N LEU A 194 -0.99 -12.38 -4.45
CA LEU A 194 -2.09 -13.15 -5.04
C LEU A 194 -2.02 -13.12 -6.56
N ALA A 195 -1.69 -11.98 -7.14
CA ALA A 195 -1.54 -11.80 -8.59
C ALA A 195 -0.51 -10.71 -8.89
N ARG A 196 0.14 -10.76 -10.05
CA ARG A 196 1.10 -9.78 -10.55
C ARG A 196 0.86 -9.48 -12.01
N ALA A 197 1.14 -8.24 -12.41
CA ALA A 197 1.17 -7.81 -13.81
C ALA A 197 2.24 -6.74 -14.01
N ALA A 198 2.81 -6.66 -15.20
CA ALA A 198 3.62 -5.52 -15.62
C ALA A 198 2.72 -4.36 -16.06
N LEU A 199 3.23 -3.11 -15.91
CA LEU A 199 2.69 -1.89 -16.51
C LEU A 199 3.20 -1.77 -17.94
#